data_3f3d7f573681fa28309523fc591bd046
#
_entry.id   3f3d7f573681fa28309523fc591bd046
#
_cell.length_a   1.000
_cell.length_b   1.000
_cell.length_c   1.000
_cell.angle_alpha   90.00
_cell.angle_beta   90.00
_cell.angle_gamma   90.00
#
_symmetry.space_group_name_H-M   'P 1'
#
loop_
_entity.id
_entity.type
_entity.pdbx_description
1 polymer ?
#
loop_
_entity_poly.entity_id
_entity_poly.type
_entity_poly.pdbx_seq_one_letter_code
_entity_poly.pdbx_strand_id
1 'polypeptide(L)'
;CPEWCFTDGHAKNHLTKFFNNLDKLDDLDWETIRSQYWHNTEEDYDRIRRKQAEFLVKSHVPATCICGLIVLDADQENRAKEIMQNAGLELPIYIDTKRKYFYP
;
A
#
# COMPACT_ATOMS: atom_id res chain seq x y z
N CYS A 1 -0.94 -8.73 19.15
CA CYS A 1 -0.82 -8.20 17.79
C CYS A 1 -0.18 -9.24 16.88
N PRO A 2 -0.61 -9.33 15.62
CA PRO A 2 0.05 -10.24 14.69
C PRO A 2 1.50 -9.80 14.44
N GLU A 3 2.34 -10.76 14.06
CA GLU A 3 3.70 -10.46 13.64
C GLU A 3 3.67 -9.66 12.33
N TRP A 4 4.53 -8.67 12.22
CA TRP A 4 4.59 -7.78 11.08
C TRP A 4 6.01 -7.37 10.76
N CYS A 5 6.22 -6.93 9.52
CA CYS A 5 7.43 -6.23 9.10
C CYS A 5 7.08 -5.27 7.98
N PHE A 6 7.97 -4.32 7.71
CA PHE A 6 7.85 -3.51 6.51
C PHE A 6 9.16 -3.56 5.71
N THR A 7 9.09 -3.12 4.48
CA THR A 7 10.21 -3.22 3.54
C THR A 7 10.52 -1.85 2.95
N ASP A 8 11.73 -1.68 2.47
CA ASP A 8 12.14 -0.47 1.74
C ASP A 8 11.97 -0.61 0.22
N GLY A 9 11.34 -1.68 -0.24
CA GLY A 9 11.11 -1.95 -1.64
C GLY A 9 10.31 -3.23 -1.83
N HIS A 10 10.19 -3.70 -3.07
CA HIS A 10 9.48 -4.94 -3.40
C HIS A 10 10.07 -6.12 -2.62
N ALA A 11 9.24 -6.85 -1.89
CA ALA A 11 9.68 -7.89 -0.96
C ALA A 11 10.46 -9.02 -1.64
N LYS A 12 10.20 -9.32 -2.90
CA LYS A 12 10.89 -10.38 -3.65
C LYS A 12 12.23 -9.96 -4.23
N ASN A 13 12.60 -8.68 -4.14
CA ASN A 13 13.87 -8.19 -4.66
C ASN A 13 14.97 -8.41 -3.63
N HIS A 14 16.11 -8.98 -4.04
CA HIS A 14 17.19 -9.31 -3.14
C HIS A 14 17.89 -8.09 -2.51
N LEU A 15 17.73 -6.90 -3.08
CA LEU A 15 18.27 -5.66 -2.52
C LEU A 15 17.39 -5.09 -1.40
N THR A 16 16.15 -5.57 -1.29
CA THR A 16 15.17 -5.05 -0.33
C THR A 16 15.51 -5.48 1.08
N LYS A 17 15.46 -4.53 2.02
CA LYS A 17 15.66 -4.77 3.44
C LYS A 17 14.33 -4.88 4.17
N PHE A 18 14.30 -5.71 5.20
CA PHE A 18 13.11 -5.95 6.02
C PHE A 18 13.32 -5.35 7.41
N PHE A 19 12.31 -4.67 7.93
CA PHE A 19 12.35 -4.00 9.22
C PHE A 19 11.15 -4.39 10.07
N ASN A 20 11.36 -4.59 11.37
CA ASN A 20 10.29 -4.82 12.33
C ASN A 20 10.27 -3.80 13.48
N ASN A 21 10.91 -2.66 13.27
CA ASN A 21 10.97 -1.57 14.24
C ASN A 21 10.44 -0.29 13.59
N LEU A 22 9.39 0.30 14.15
CA LEU A 22 8.78 1.51 13.61
C LEU A 22 9.75 2.70 13.54
N ASP A 23 10.79 2.73 14.35
CA ASP A 23 11.81 3.78 14.29
C ASP A 23 12.55 3.81 12.95
N LYS A 24 12.49 2.72 12.20
CA LYS A 24 13.12 2.61 10.87
C LYS A 24 12.25 3.09 9.72
N LEU A 25 11.01 3.54 9.99
CA LEU A 25 10.14 4.08 8.95
C LEU A 25 10.74 5.30 8.25
N ASP A 26 11.54 6.10 8.94
CA ASP A 26 12.20 7.27 8.36
C ASP A 26 13.31 6.87 7.34
N ASP A 27 13.77 5.64 7.37
CA ASP A 27 14.78 5.14 6.43
C ASP A 27 14.18 4.80 5.05
N LEU A 28 12.85 4.79 4.92
CA LEU A 28 12.19 4.57 3.64
C LEU A 28 12.27 5.83 2.77
N ASP A 29 12.33 5.63 1.46
CA ASP A 29 12.32 6.72 0.49
C ASP A 29 10.90 7.22 0.24
N TRP A 30 10.36 7.98 1.19
CA TRP A 30 8.99 8.49 1.14
C TRP A 30 8.73 9.39 -0.06
N GLU A 31 9.73 10.14 -0.51
CA GLU A 31 9.60 10.98 -1.69
C GLU A 31 9.28 10.14 -2.92
N THR A 32 10.02 9.06 -3.14
CA THR A 32 9.78 8.13 -4.24
C THR A 32 8.45 7.40 -4.08
N ILE A 33 8.14 6.92 -2.86
CA ILE A 33 6.89 6.20 -2.58
C ILE A 33 5.67 7.07 -2.90
N ARG A 34 5.70 8.36 -2.54
CA ARG A 34 4.59 9.29 -2.77
C ARG A 34 4.53 9.84 -4.19
N SER A 35 5.59 9.69 -4.97
CA SER A 35 5.64 10.16 -6.35
C SER A 35 4.63 9.41 -7.23
N GLN A 36 4.04 10.10 -8.19
CA GLN A 36 3.18 9.48 -9.20
C GLN A 36 3.97 8.91 -10.38
N TYR A 37 5.28 9.10 -10.39
CA TYR A 37 6.17 8.60 -11.45
C TYR A 37 6.64 7.18 -11.11
N TRP A 38 6.25 6.22 -11.94
CA TRP A 38 6.43 4.79 -11.70
C TRP A 38 7.57 4.15 -12.49
N HIS A 39 8.36 4.94 -13.23
CA HIS A 39 9.41 4.41 -14.09
C HIS A 39 10.80 4.66 -13.52
N ASN A 40 11.71 3.73 -13.78
CA ASN A 40 13.13 3.96 -13.53
C ASN A 40 13.65 5.02 -14.51
N THR A 41 14.68 5.76 -14.09
CA THR A 41 15.35 6.77 -14.92
C THR A 41 16.83 6.45 -15.04
N GLU A 42 17.54 7.13 -15.94
CA GLU A 42 18.98 7.00 -16.05
C GLU A 42 19.71 7.41 -14.76
N GLU A 43 19.12 8.34 -14.02
CA GLU A 43 19.65 8.84 -12.74
C GLU A 43 19.25 7.94 -11.57
N ASP A 44 18.18 7.15 -11.73
CA ASP A 44 17.63 6.32 -10.66
C ASP A 44 17.04 5.03 -11.24
N TYR A 45 17.85 3.99 -11.31
CA TYR A 45 17.44 2.68 -11.83
C TYR A 45 16.57 1.88 -10.87
N ASP A 46 16.35 2.38 -9.65
CA ASP A 46 15.80 1.61 -8.55
C ASP A 46 14.45 2.15 -8.06
N ARG A 47 13.84 3.10 -8.79
CA ARG A 47 12.59 3.75 -8.38
C ARG A 47 11.43 2.77 -8.22
N ILE A 48 11.26 1.87 -9.20
CA ILE A 48 10.15 0.90 -9.17
C ILE A 48 10.26 0.04 -7.92
N ARG A 49 11.42 -0.49 -7.60
CA ARG A 49 11.62 -1.30 -6.40
C ARG A 49 11.25 -0.54 -5.13
N ARG A 50 11.79 0.68 -4.95
CA ARG A 50 11.54 1.49 -3.73
C ARG A 50 10.10 1.92 -3.62
N LYS A 51 9.46 2.22 -4.74
CA LYS A 51 8.05 2.60 -4.76
C LYS A 51 7.11 1.45 -4.36
N GLN A 52 7.58 0.22 -4.44
CA GLN A 52 6.84 -0.97 -4.05
C GLN A 52 7.14 -1.43 -2.61
N ALA A 53 7.61 -0.51 -1.76
CA ALA A 53 7.75 -0.78 -0.33
C ALA A 53 6.42 -1.27 0.26
N GLU A 54 6.48 -2.27 1.13
CA GLU A 54 5.31 -2.98 1.62
C GLU A 54 5.30 -3.06 3.14
N PHE A 55 4.10 -3.13 3.72
CA PHE A 55 3.90 -3.52 5.10
C PHE A 55 3.26 -4.90 5.11
N LEU A 56 3.94 -5.87 5.68
CA LEU A 56 3.55 -7.26 5.65
C LEU A 56 3.08 -7.72 7.03
N VAL A 57 1.97 -8.43 7.07
CA VAL A 57 1.40 -8.99 8.32
C VAL A 57 1.28 -10.49 8.15
N LYS A 58 1.80 -11.24 9.13
CA LYS A 58 1.73 -12.70 9.11
C LYS A 58 0.29 -13.17 9.32
N SER A 59 -0.13 -14.12 8.53
CA SER A 59 -1.44 -14.78 8.53
C SER A 59 -2.58 -13.90 8.02
N HIS A 60 -3.01 -12.89 8.77
CA HIS A 60 -4.12 -12.04 8.36
C HIS A 60 -4.11 -10.70 9.12
N VAL A 61 -4.74 -9.71 8.52
CA VAL A 61 -5.00 -8.42 9.18
C VAL A 61 -6.40 -8.48 9.78
N PRO A 62 -6.56 -8.29 11.11
CA PRO A 62 -7.90 -8.23 11.69
C PRO A 62 -8.74 -7.12 11.08
N ALA A 63 -10.03 -7.38 10.85
CA ALA A 63 -10.93 -6.39 10.25
C ALA A 63 -11.00 -5.10 11.06
N THR A 64 -10.82 -5.16 12.37
CA THR A 64 -10.79 -4.00 13.26
C THR A 64 -9.61 -3.07 13.00
N CYS A 65 -8.58 -3.53 12.29
CA CYS A 65 -7.42 -2.71 11.92
C CYS A 65 -7.61 -1.97 10.60
N ILE A 66 -8.69 -2.24 9.87
CA ILE A 66 -8.99 -1.59 8.59
C ILE A 66 -9.83 -0.37 8.87
N CYS A 67 -9.34 0.81 8.48
CA CYS A 67 -10.02 2.08 8.74
C CYS A 67 -10.73 2.67 7.51
N GLY A 68 -10.53 2.10 6.33
CA GLY A 68 -11.16 2.59 5.12
C GLY A 68 -10.70 1.84 3.88
N LEU A 69 -11.36 2.11 2.77
CA LEU A 69 -11.05 1.52 1.47
C LEU A 69 -10.80 2.62 0.44
N ILE A 70 -9.87 2.38 -0.47
CA ILE A 70 -9.61 3.24 -1.61
C ILE A 70 -9.89 2.44 -2.88
N VAL A 71 -10.77 2.95 -3.73
CA VAL A 71 -11.17 2.28 -4.96
C VAL A 71 -10.89 3.16 -6.16
N LEU A 72 -10.85 2.54 -7.35
CA LEU A 72 -10.46 3.23 -8.58
C LEU A 72 -11.54 4.22 -9.06
N ASP A 73 -12.80 3.82 -9.04
CA ASP A 73 -13.90 4.59 -9.60
C ASP A 73 -15.25 4.30 -8.90
N ALA A 74 -16.32 4.95 -9.36
CA ALA A 74 -17.65 4.80 -8.78
C ALA A 74 -18.21 3.38 -8.93
N ASP A 75 -17.89 2.67 -10.00
CA ASP A 75 -18.34 1.29 -10.19
C ASP A 75 -17.75 0.39 -9.12
N GLN A 76 -16.46 0.55 -8.83
CA GLN A 76 -15.79 -0.19 -7.77
C GLN A 76 -16.29 0.21 -6.39
N GLU A 77 -16.64 1.48 -6.20
CA GLU A 77 -17.25 1.94 -4.96
C GLU A 77 -18.58 1.20 -4.69
N ASN A 78 -19.43 1.11 -5.70
CA ASN A 78 -20.71 0.41 -5.59
C ASN A 78 -20.54 -1.08 -5.28
N ARG A 79 -19.56 -1.73 -5.91
CA ARG A 79 -19.23 -3.14 -5.64
C ARG A 79 -18.73 -3.32 -4.21
N ALA A 80 -17.84 -2.43 -3.75
CA ALA A 80 -17.32 -2.48 -2.38
C ALA A 80 -18.44 -2.28 -1.35
N LYS A 81 -19.37 -1.35 -1.59
CA LYS A 81 -20.52 -1.13 -0.71
C LYS A 81 -21.41 -2.36 -0.60
N GLU A 82 -21.66 -3.04 -1.72
CA GLU A 82 -22.44 -4.27 -1.74
C GLU A 82 -21.77 -5.38 -0.93
N ILE A 83 -20.48 -5.58 -1.14
CA ILE A 83 -19.71 -6.60 -0.41
C ILE A 83 -19.69 -6.29 1.09
N MET A 84 -19.47 -5.04 1.48
CA MET A 84 -19.47 -4.64 2.89
C MET A 84 -20.83 -4.82 3.54
N GLN A 85 -21.90 -4.47 2.83
CA GLN A 85 -23.27 -4.63 3.32
C GLN A 85 -23.57 -6.11 3.60
N ASN A 86 -23.17 -7.01 2.69
CA ASN A 86 -23.35 -8.44 2.87
C ASN A 86 -22.52 -8.99 4.03
N ALA A 87 -21.39 -8.39 4.34
CA ALA A 87 -20.51 -8.77 5.43
C ALA A 87 -20.83 -8.07 6.77
N GLY A 88 -21.78 -7.14 6.78
CA GLY A 88 -22.13 -6.37 7.98
C GLY A 88 -21.08 -5.36 8.39
N LEU A 89 -20.30 -4.84 7.45
CA LEU A 89 -19.22 -3.88 7.70
C LEU A 89 -19.64 -2.47 7.25
N GLU A 90 -19.16 -1.47 8.01
CA GLU A 90 -19.31 -0.06 7.65
C GLU A 90 -17.93 0.60 7.69
N LEU A 91 -17.37 0.85 6.51
CA LEU A 91 -16.06 1.50 6.36
C LEU A 91 -16.18 2.66 5.36
N PRO A 92 -15.46 3.77 5.59
CA PRO A 92 -15.40 4.81 4.57
C PRO A 92 -14.74 4.31 3.30
N ILE A 93 -15.27 4.73 2.15
CA ILE A 93 -14.74 4.39 0.84
C ILE A 93 -14.34 5.68 0.14
N TYR A 94 -13.14 5.72 -0.40
CA TYR A 94 -12.58 6.86 -1.12
C TYR A 94 -12.30 6.46 -2.56
N ILE A 95 -12.69 7.31 -3.51
CA ILE A 95 -12.35 7.11 -4.92
C ILE A 95 -11.03 7.80 -5.21
N ASP A 96 -10.10 7.09 -5.85
CA ASP A 96 -8.79 7.62 -6.21
C ASP A 96 -8.88 8.43 -7.50
N THR A 97 -9.53 9.60 -7.44
CA THR A 97 -9.76 10.45 -8.61
C THR A 97 -8.48 10.98 -9.24
N LYS A 98 -7.41 11.08 -8.48
CA LYS A 98 -6.12 11.61 -8.93
C LYS A 98 -5.12 10.52 -9.32
N ARG A 99 -5.54 9.27 -9.35
CA ARG A 99 -4.67 8.12 -9.62
C ARG A 99 -3.42 8.09 -8.73
N LYS A 100 -3.58 8.44 -7.46
CA LYS A 100 -2.49 8.52 -6.50
C LYS A 100 -2.03 7.16 -6.01
N TYR A 101 -2.94 6.22 -5.86
CA TYR A 101 -2.68 4.90 -5.27
C TYR A 101 -2.68 3.76 -6.28
N PHE A 102 -3.34 3.93 -7.41
CA PHE A 102 -3.39 2.92 -8.46
C PHE A 102 -2.36 3.23 -9.54
N TYR A 103 -1.84 2.19 -10.18
CA TYR A 103 -0.95 2.34 -11.32
C TYR A 103 -1.65 3.07 -12.46
N PRO A 104 -0.96 3.98 -13.15
CA PRO A 104 -1.52 4.66 -14.29
C PRO A 104 -1.78 3.71 -15.48
#